data_cf182ecef507c34da3684310271f2855
#
_entry.id   cf182ecef507c34da3684310271f2855
#
_cell.length_a   1.000
_cell.length_b   1.000
_cell.length_c   1.000
_cell.angle_alpha   90.00
_cell.angle_beta   90.00
_cell.angle_gamma   90.00
#
_symmetry.space_group_name_H-M   'P 1'
#
loop_
_entity.id
_entity.type
_entity.pdbx_description
1 polymer ?
#
loop_
_entity_poly.entity_id
_entity_poly.type
_entity_poly.pdbx_seq_one_letter_code
_entity_poly.pdbx_strand_id
1 'polypeptide(L)'
;TGYVSTYPENDGDNDIYPTDPARAFQPLTTVLEAAKIKQGKSTGLVFTCEFPHATPADCSAHSYNRGKYEWIAPQMAHNDLNVVIGGGASLLPEESEAYLKGNGYGIFKNDIDGMRNYKGNNMWALFGDREMAYDIDRDPSQQPSLEEMTRKAIEKLSQNPNGFFLMVEGSKVDWAAHANDPVGMATDMLAFDRACGAALEFARQNGETAVVIVPD
;
A
#
# COMPACT_ATOMS: atom_id res chain seq x y z
N THR A 1 -7.51 6.69 12.79
CA THR A 1 -7.91 8.10 12.62
C THR A 1 -8.91 8.28 11.49
N GLY A 2 -9.63 9.39 11.44
CA GLY A 2 -10.52 9.75 10.34
C GLY A 2 -9.81 10.48 9.19
N TYR A 3 -8.55 10.84 9.35
CA TYR A 3 -7.73 11.64 8.45
C TYR A 3 -6.72 10.76 7.71
N VAL A 4 -6.22 11.27 6.60
CA VAL A 4 -5.17 10.68 5.77
C VAL A 4 -4.06 11.72 5.61
N SER A 5 -2.93 11.53 6.26
CA SER A 5 -1.73 12.40 6.23
C SER A 5 -2.00 13.91 6.14
N THR A 6 -2.92 14.37 6.99
CA THR A 6 -3.25 15.79 7.18
C THR A 6 -3.29 16.13 8.66
N TYR A 7 -3.07 17.40 9.00
CA TYR A 7 -3.35 17.88 10.34
C TYR A 7 -4.84 17.73 10.67
N PRO A 8 -5.19 17.18 11.84
CA PRO A 8 -6.58 17.11 12.25
C PRO A 8 -7.15 18.51 12.50
N GLU A 9 -8.48 18.62 12.43
CA GLU A 9 -9.19 19.77 12.97
C GLU A 9 -8.98 19.79 14.50
N ASN A 10 -8.80 20.97 15.05
CA ASN A 10 -8.68 21.13 16.50
C ASN A 10 -10.06 20.96 17.16
N ASP A 11 -10.36 19.77 17.63
CA ASP A 11 -11.59 19.44 18.36
C ASP A 11 -11.46 19.60 19.88
N GLY A 12 -10.32 20.10 20.36
CA GLY A 12 -10.05 20.32 21.79
C GLY A 12 -9.65 19.07 22.58
N ASP A 13 -9.75 17.87 22.00
CA ASP A 13 -9.44 16.61 22.67
C ASP A 13 -8.07 16.03 22.27
N ASN A 14 -7.33 16.69 21.41
CA ASN A 14 -6.12 16.11 20.81
C ASN A 14 -4.84 16.69 21.40
N ASP A 15 -4.45 16.20 22.58
CA ASP A 15 -3.20 16.58 23.26
C ASP A 15 -1.91 16.18 22.50
N ILE A 16 -2.03 15.42 21.40
CA ILE A 16 -0.89 14.84 20.68
C ILE A 16 -0.37 15.76 19.57
N TYR A 17 -1.21 16.65 19.04
CA TYR A 17 -0.83 17.56 17.97
C TYR A 17 -0.88 19.02 18.39
N PRO A 18 0.09 19.85 17.98
CA PRO A 18 0.00 21.28 18.22
C PRO A 18 -1.27 21.83 17.55
N THR A 19 -2.17 22.32 18.38
CA THR A 19 -3.49 22.81 18.01
C THR A 19 -3.40 24.23 17.44
N ASP A 20 -2.79 24.38 16.27
CA ASP A 20 -2.87 25.63 15.51
C ASP A 20 -4.03 25.52 14.51
N PRO A 21 -5.16 26.20 14.75
CA PRO A 21 -6.31 26.14 13.84
C PRO A 21 -5.96 26.56 12.40
N ALA A 22 -4.91 27.37 12.22
CA ALA A 22 -4.44 27.78 10.90
C ALA A 22 -3.82 26.63 10.10
N ARG A 23 -3.49 25.51 10.76
CA ARG A 23 -2.92 24.33 10.14
C ARG A 23 -3.93 23.21 9.91
N ALA A 24 -5.17 23.37 10.33
CA ALA A 24 -6.22 22.37 10.12
C ALA A 24 -6.25 21.91 8.65
N PHE A 25 -6.27 20.60 8.45
CA PHE A 25 -6.28 19.94 7.13
C PHE A 25 -5.08 20.23 6.21
N GLN A 26 -4.00 20.83 6.71
CA GLN A 26 -2.77 20.96 5.93
C GLN A 26 -2.16 19.57 5.67
N PRO A 27 -1.73 19.28 4.43
CA PRO A 27 -1.02 18.04 4.13
C PRO A 27 0.26 17.90 4.95
N LEU A 28 0.52 16.67 5.39
CA LEU A 28 1.76 16.27 6.08
C LEU A 28 2.59 15.41 5.14
N THR A 29 3.82 15.80 4.87
CA THR A 29 4.75 14.97 4.09
C THR A 29 4.93 13.61 4.75
N THR A 30 4.65 12.56 4.02
CA THR A 30 4.80 11.19 4.51
C THR A 30 6.25 10.71 4.46
N VAL A 31 6.57 9.64 5.19
CA VAL A 31 7.90 9.01 5.13
C VAL A 31 8.21 8.50 3.71
N LEU A 32 7.21 7.95 3.02
CA LEU A 32 7.33 7.49 1.64
C LEU A 32 7.69 8.66 0.70
N GLU A 33 6.96 9.77 0.79
CA GLU A 33 7.23 10.96 -0.01
C GLU A 33 8.61 11.56 0.29
N ALA A 34 8.98 11.60 1.57
CA ALA A 34 10.31 12.06 1.96
C ALA A 34 11.42 11.17 1.39
N ALA A 35 11.25 9.85 1.41
CA ALA A 35 12.19 8.91 0.83
C ALA A 35 12.33 9.11 -0.69
N LYS A 36 11.22 9.33 -1.38
CA LYS A 36 11.20 9.61 -2.83
C LYS A 36 11.87 10.96 -3.15
N ILE A 37 11.38 12.05 -2.54
CA ILE A 37 11.77 13.42 -2.90
C ILE A 37 13.20 13.74 -2.45
N LYS A 38 13.58 13.33 -1.23
CA LYS A 38 14.88 13.68 -0.65
C LYS A 38 16.01 12.73 -1.05
N GLN A 39 15.69 11.46 -1.29
CA GLN A 39 16.68 10.42 -1.47
C GLN A 39 16.61 9.75 -2.86
N GLY A 40 15.63 10.09 -3.69
CA GLY A 40 15.45 9.47 -5.00
C GLY A 40 15.16 7.96 -4.95
N LYS A 41 14.59 7.48 -3.84
CA LYS A 41 14.24 6.08 -3.65
C LYS A 41 13.04 5.70 -4.50
N SER A 42 13.00 4.45 -4.96
CA SER A 42 11.76 3.85 -5.45
C SER A 42 10.78 3.64 -4.32
N THR A 43 9.48 3.74 -4.62
CA THR A 43 8.42 3.63 -3.61
C THR A 43 7.38 2.60 -3.99
N GLY A 44 6.91 1.84 -3.00
CA GLY A 44 5.91 0.81 -3.23
C GLY A 44 4.98 0.59 -2.05
N LEU A 45 3.79 0.09 -2.39
CA LEU A 45 2.74 -0.28 -1.44
C LEU A 45 2.23 -1.69 -1.79
N VAL A 46 2.14 -2.54 -0.79
CA VAL A 46 1.56 -3.90 -0.88
C VAL A 46 0.56 -4.07 0.25
N PHE A 47 -0.63 -4.53 -0.04
CA PHE A 47 -1.72 -4.62 0.94
C PHE A 47 -2.79 -5.65 0.50
N THR A 48 -3.67 -6.06 1.41
CA THR A 48 -4.80 -6.95 1.11
C THR A 48 -6.17 -6.24 1.15
N CYS A 49 -6.23 -4.99 1.63
CA CYS A 49 -7.40 -4.11 1.47
C CYS A 49 -7.46 -3.51 0.06
N GLU A 50 -8.42 -2.64 -0.19
CA GLU A 50 -8.44 -1.79 -1.39
C GLU A 50 -7.41 -0.65 -1.30
N PHE A 51 -6.82 -0.25 -2.44
CA PHE A 51 -5.70 0.69 -2.45
C PHE A 51 -6.02 2.09 -1.86
N PRO A 52 -7.25 2.64 -1.92
CA PRO A 52 -7.54 3.91 -1.27
C PRO A 52 -7.86 3.80 0.23
N HIS A 53 -7.76 2.58 0.82
CA HIS A 53 -7.97 2.40 2.26
C HIS A 53 -6.92 3.17 3.07
N ALA A 54 -7.23 3.43 4.35
CA ALA A 54 -6.47 4.37 5.17
C ALA A 54 -4.97 4.13 5.19
N THR A 55 -4.49 2.91 5.43
CA THR A 55 -3.05 2.64 5.59
C THR A 55 -2.25 2.86 4.31
N PRO A 56 -2.63 2.30 3.13
CA PRO A 56 -1.93 2.65 1.89
C PRO A 56 -2.07 4.15 1.55
N ALA A 57 -3.24 4.74 1.82
CA ALA A 57 -3.46 6.16 1.56
C ALA A 57 -2.61 7.06 2.46
N ASP A 58 -2.47 6.75 3.76
CA ASP A 58 -1.63 7.52 4.69
C ASP A 58 -0.16 7.58 4.28
N CYS A 59 0.31 6.63 3.47
CA CYS A 59 1.65 6.68 2.91
C CYS A 59 1.78 7.61 1.70
N SER A 60 0.67 7.92 0.98
CA SER A 60 0.78 8.44 -0.39
C SER A 60 -0.32 9.38 -0.85
N ALA A 61 -1.20 9.80 0.04
CA ALA A 61 -2.28 10.76 -0.25
C ALA A 61 -2.57 11.65 0.97
N HIS A 62 -3.38 12.69 0.76
CA HIS A 62 -3.75 13.64 1.81
C HIS A 62 -5.25 13.93 1.73
N SER A 63 -5.97 13.63 2.80
CA SER A 63 -7.40 13.90 2.89
C SER A 63 -7.83 14.12 4.33
N TYR A 64 -8.70 15.10 4.55
CA TYR A 64 -9.31 15.30 5.87
C TYR A 64 -10.35 14.22 6.23
N ASN A 65 -10.65 13.31 5.30
CA ASN A 65 -11.59 12.23 5.52
C ASN A 65 -11.16 10.97 4.75
N ARG A 66 -10.85 9.90 5.48
CA ARG A 66 -10.40 8.62 4.94
C ARG A 66 -11.42 7.93 4.02
N GLY A 67 -12.70 8.27 4.14
CA GLY A 67 -13.77 7.73 3.29
C GLY A 67 -13.90 8.39 1.92
N LYS A 68 -13.11 9.42 1.64
CA LYS A 68 -13.14 10.17 0.36
C LYS A 68 -12.27 9.52 -0.71
N TYR A 69 -12.62 8.30 -1.10
CA TYR A 69 -11.87 7.53 -2.10
C TYR A 69 -11.79 8.24 -3.45
N GLU A 70 -12.83 8.99 -3.82
CA GLU A 70 -12.84 9.81 -5.04
C GLU A 70 -11.77 10.91 -5.07
N TRP A 71 -11.23 11.28 -3.90
CA TRP A 71 -10.12 12.24 -3.78
C TRP A 71 -8.77 11.54 -3.56
N ILE A 72 -8.78 10.42 -2.84
CA ILE A 72 -7.59 9.67 -2.47
C ILE A 72 -7.03 8.92 -3.69
N ALA A 73 -7.87 8.20 -4.41
CA ALA A 73 -7.43 7.35 -5.51
C ALA A 73 -6.67 8.12 -6.62
N PRO A 74 -7.15 9.28 -7.10
CA PRO A 74 -6.38 10.08 -8.06
C PRO A 74 -5.05 10.57 -7.50
N GLN A 75 -4.99 10.99 -6.24
CA GLN A 75 -3.74 11.45 -5.62
C GLN A 75 -2.70 10.33 -5.60
N MET A 76 -3.09 9.12 -5.17
CA MET A 76 -2.19 7.97 -5.14
C MET A 76 -1.63 7.64 -6.53
N ALA A 77 -2.48 7.70 -7.57
CA ALA A 77 -2.06 7.45 -8.95
C ALA A 77 -1.07 8.52 -9.46
N HIS A 78 -1.24 9.78 -9.05
CA HIS A 78 -0.38 10.90 -9.47
C HIS A 78 0.83 11.12 -8.55
N ASN A 79 0.94 10.37 -7.45
CA ASN A 79 2.12 10.39 -6.59
C ASN A 79 3.28 9.53 -7.15
N ASP A 80 3.19 9.05 -8.39
CA ASP A 80 4.24 8.28 -9.10
C ASP A 80 4.83 7.15 -8.25
N LEU A 81 3.98 6.37 -7.58
CA LEU A 81 4.40 5.17 -6.86
C LEU A 81 4.90 4.12 -7.86
N ASN A 82 6.13 3.64 -7.70
CA ASN A 82 6.70 2.70 -8.66
C ASN A 82 5.95 1.36 -8.67
N VAL A 83 5.56 0.85 -7.50
CA VAL A 83 4.86 -0.44 -7.39
C VAL A 83 3.68 -0.32 -6.43
N VAL A 84 2.50 -0.69 -6.90
CA VAL A 84 1.29 -0.84 -6.08
C VAL A 84 0.69 -2.20 -6.36
N ILE A 85 0.57 -3.05 -5.33
CA ILE A 85 -0.02 -4.39 -5.49
C ILE A 85 -0.99 -4.65 -4.33
N GLY A 86 -2.25 -4.93 -4.64
CA GLY A 86 -3.26 -5.19 -3.61
C GLY A 86 -4.68 -5.25 -4.16
N GLY A 87 -5.67 -4.88 -3.35
CA GLY A 87 -7.08 -4.84 -3.74
C GLY A 87 -7.48 -3.56 -4.48
N GLY A 88 -8.69 -3.54 -5.05
CA GLY A 88 -9.33 -2.33 -5.57
C GLY A 88 -9.31 -2.18 -7.10
N ALA A 89 -9.41 -3.27 -7.85
CA ALA A 89 -9.38 -3.23 -9.32
C ALA A 89 -10.46 -2.32 -9.94
N SER A 90 -11.65 -2.21 -9.30
CA SER A 90 -12.73 -1.34 -9.76
C SER A 90 -12.59 0.12 -9.30
N LEU A 91 -11.69 0.39 -8.34
CA LEU A 91 -11.56 1.71 -7.73
C LEU A 91 -10.54 2.63 -8.42
N LEU A 92 -9.76 2.10 -9.35
CA LEU A 92 -8.82 2.92 -10.12
C LEU A 92 -9.59 3.70 -11.20
N PRO A 93 -9.67 5.05 -11.10
CA PRO A 93 -10.38 5.87 -12.06
C PRO A 93 -9.78 5.73 -13.47
N GLU A 94 -10.61 5.78 -14.50
CA GLU A 94 -10.17 5.64 -15.90
C GLU A 94 -9.12 6.69 -16.29
N GLU A 95 -9.28 7.93 -15.84
CA GLU A 95 -8.31 9.00 -16.09
C GLU A 95 -6.96 8.72 -15.42
N SER A 96 -6.99 8.20 -14.19
CA SER A 96 -5.78 7.81 -13.46
C SER A 96 -5.09 6.60 -14.12
N GLU A 97 -5.86 5.64 -14.59
CA GLU A 97 -5.33 4.49 -15.35
C GLU A 97 -4.68 4.94 -16.67
N ALA A 98 -5.33 5.87 -17.39
CA ALA A 98 -4.77 6.45 -18.61
C ALA A 98 -3.47 7.22 -18.33
N TYR A 99 -3.43 7.99 -17.25
CA TYR A 99 -2.22 8.69 -16.80
C TYR A 99 -1.08 7.71 -16.53
N LEU A 100 -1.31 6.68 -15.74
CA LEU A 100 -0.32 5.67 -15.42
C LEU A 100 0.20 4.96 -16.67
N LYS A 101 -0.69 4.53 -17.57
CA LYS A 101 -0.30 3.91 -18.85
C LYS A 101 0.53 4.86 -19.71
N GLY A 102 0.13 6.13 -19.79
CA GLY A 102 0.87 7.17 -20.53
C GLY A 102 2.28 7.41 -19.97
N ASN A 103 2.51 7.14 -18.69
CA ASN A 103 3.81 7.22 -18.02
C ASN A 103 4.57 5.87 -17.96
N GLY A 104 4.15 4.88 -18.75
CA GLY A 104 4.88 3.62 -18.92
C GLY A 104 4.67 2.58 -17.81
N TYR A 105 3.62 2.70 -17.02
CA TYR A 105 3.26 1.70 -16.01
C TYR A 105 2.59 0.48 -16.65
N GLY A 106 2.95 -0.72 -16.18
CA GLY A 106 2.14 -1.92 -16.37
C GLY A 106 0.93 -1.90 -15.44
N ILE A 107 -0.27 -2.05 -16.01
CA ILE A 107 -1.53 -2.08 -15.24
C ILE A 107 -2.16 -3.44 -15.39
N PHE A 108 -2.40 -4.11 -14.26
CA PHE A 108 -2.95 -5.46 -14.19
C PHE A 108 -4.17 -5.46 -13.27
N LYS A 109 -5.36 -5.60 -13.84
CA LYS A 109 -6.63 -5.71 -13.08
C LYS A 109 -7.13 -7.15 -13.16
N ASN A 110 -7.11 -7.86 -12.04
CA ASN A 110 -7.44 -9.28 -11.95
C ASN A 110 -6.64 -10.15 -12.96
N ASP A 111 -5.41 -9.74 -13.26
CA ASP A 111 -4.51 -10.40 -14.20
C ASP A 111 -3.22 -10.82 -13.47
N ILE A 112 -3.29 -11.97 -12.83
CA ILE A 112 -2.19 -12.51 -12.02
C ILE A 112 -0.99 -12.92 -12.91
N ASP A 113 -1.25 -13.45 -14.10
CA ASP A 113 -0.20 -13.88 -15.01
C ASP A 113 0.52 -12.68 -15.63
N GLY A 114 -0.21 -11.63 -15.96
CA GLY A 114 0.36 -10.36 -16.39
C GLY A 114 1.27 -9.77 -15.32
N MET A 115 0.83 -9.72 -14.06
CA MET A 115 1.67 -9.28 -12.93
C MET A 115 2.93 -10.14 -12.79
N ARG A 116 2.78 -11.47 -12.80
CA ARG A 116 3.90 -12.42 -12.63
C ARG A 116 4.97 -12.25 -13.71
N ASN A 117 4.54 -12.12 -14.96
CA ASN A 117 5.40 -12.10 -16.14
C ASN A 117 5.95 -10.70 -16.48
N TYR A 118 5.45 -9.65 -15.82
CA TYR A 118 5.87 -8.28 -16.10
C TYR A 118 7.36 -8.05 -15.87
N LYS A 119 8.02 -7.43 -16.85
CA LYS A 119 9.48 -7.16 -16.83
C LYS A 119 9.83 -5.69 -16.63
N GLY A 120 8.85 -4.77 -16.76
CA GLY A 120 9.08 -3.35 -16.49
C GLY A 120 9.26 -3.07 -15.00
N ASN A 121 9.59 -1.84 -14.66
CA ASN A 121 9.92 -1.43 -13.28
C ASN A 121 8.72 -0.86 -12.53
N ASN A 122 7.82 -0.17 -13.24
CA ASN A 122 6.67 0.50 -12.65
C ASN A 122 5.39 -0.29 -12.93
N MET A 123 4.64 -0.62 -11.89
CA MET A 123 3.43 -1.43 -12.05
C MET A 123 2.36 -1.13 -11.00
N TRP A 124 1.11 -1.25 -11.42
CA TRP A 124 -0.06 -1.36 -10.56
C TRP A 124 -0.77 -2.68 -10.85
N ALA A 125 -0.86 -3.55 -9.87
CA ALA A 125 -1.55 -4.84 -9.98
C ALA A 125 -2.64 -4.91 -8.91
N LEU A 126 -3.90 -4.84 -9.34
CA LEU A 126 -5.05 -4.71 -8.45
C LEU A 126 -5.98 -5.92 -8.63
N PHE A 127 -6.31 -6.56 -7.51
CA PHE A 127 -7.09 -7.80 -7.46
C PHE A 127 -8.36 -7.61 -6.65
N GLY A 128 -9.43 -8.32 -7.03
CA GLY A 128 -10.77 -8.10 -6.46
C GLY A 128 -11.34 -6.74 -6.89
N ASP A 129 -12.64 -6.62 -6.89
CA ASP A 129 -13.28 -5.34 -7.22
C ASP A 129 -12.98 -4.28 -6.16
N ARG A 130 -13.03 -4.67 -4.91
CA ARG A 130 -12.61 -3.87 -3.76
C ARG A 130 -11.39 -4.54 -3.11
N GLU A 131 -11.54 -5.08 -1.92
CA GLU A 131 -10.47 -5.79 -1.22
C GLU A 131 -10.17 -7.18 -1.81
N MET A 132 -9.04 -7.75 -1.46
CA MET A 132 -8.70 -9.14 -1.75
C MET A 132 -9.45 -10.10 -0.80
N ALA A 133 -9.53 -11.36 -1.16
CA ALA A 133 -10.06 -12.41 -0.29
C ALA A 133 -9.19 -12.58 0.98
N TYR A 134 -9.77 -13.11 2.05
CA TYR A 134 -8.99 -13.66 3.16
C TYR A 134 -8.07 -14.79 2.65
N ASP A 135 -6.90 -14.97 3.27
CA ASP A 135 -5.92 -15.95 2.76
C ASP A 135 -6.49 -17.37 2.73
N ILE A 136 -7.38 -17.73 3.67
CA ILE A 136 -8.07 -19.03 3.71
C ILE A 136 -9.04 -19.22 2.54
N ASP A 137 -9.64 -18.16 2.03
CA ASP A 137 -10.64 -18.19 0.95
C ASP A 137 -10.03 -17.86 -0.42
N ARG A 138 -8.76 -17.49 -0.44
CA ARG A 138 -8.08 -17.02 -1.64
C ARG A 138 -7.86 -18.17 -2.64
N ASP A 139 -8.27 -17.95 -3.89
CA ASP A 139 -7.89 -18.79 -5.01
C ASP A 139 -6.51 -18.38 -5.54
N PRO A 140 -5.47 -19.22 -5.39
CA PRO A 140 -4.11 -18.89 -5.85
C PRO A 140 -3.97 -18.71 -7.36
N SER A 141 -4.96 -19.15 -8.14
CA SER A 141 -4.98 -18.97 -9.59
C SER A 141 -5.52 -17.58 -9.99
N GLN A 142 -6.24 -16.90 -9.10
CA GLN A 142 -6.88 -15.61 -9.34
C GLN A 142 -6.22 -14.46 -8.59
N GLN A 143 -5.75 -14.73 -7.38
CA GLN A 143 -5.15 -13.69 -6.52
C GLN A 143 -3.81 -14.18 -5.95
N PRO A 144 -2.75 -13.35 -5.97
CA PRO A 144 -1.47 -13.68 -5.36
C PRO A 144 -1.56 -13.68 -3.83
N SER A 145 -0.65 -14.39 -3.15
CA SER A 145 -0.49 -14.25 -1.70
C SER A 145 0.21 -12.96 -1.33
N LEU A 146 0.08 -12.53 -0.08
CA LEU A 146 0.80 -11.35 0.44
C LEU A 146 2.32 -11.54 0.33
N GLU A 147 2.82 -12.75 0.57
CA GLU A 147 4.24 -13.09 0.35
C GLU A 147 4.64 -12.90 -1.12
N GLU A 148 3.85 -13.42 -2.07
CA GLU A 148 4.14 -13.29 -3.51
C GLU A 148 4.17 -11.82 -3.95
N MET A 149 3.19 -11.03 -3.50
CA MET A 149 3.14 -9.60 -3.77
C MET A 149 4.36 -8.86 -3.21
N THR A 150 4.75 -9.19 -1.98
CA THR A 150 5.92 -8.61 -1.31
C THR A 150 7.21 -8.94 -2.07
N ARG A 151 7.42 -10.19 -2.45
CA ARG A 151 8.58 -10.60 -3.27
C ARG A 151 8.62 -9.88 -4.61
N LYS A 152 7.45 -9.76 -5.27
CA LYS A 152 7.34 -9.06 -6.54
C LYS A 152 7.65 -7.57 -6.41
N ALA A 153 7.16 -6.92 -5.37
CA ALA A 153 7.47 -5.51 -5.09
C ALA A 153 8.97 -5.31 -4.83
N ILE A 154 9.58 -6.15 -4.00
CA ILE A 154 11.02 -6.09 -3.72
C ILE A 154 11.83 -6.31 -5.00
N GLU A 155 11.47 -7.29 -5.85
CA GLU A 155 12.12 -7.55 -7.15
C GLU A 155 12.20 -6.28 -8.01
N LYS A 156 11.13 -5.49 -8.03
CA LYS A 156 11.06 -4.27 -8.85
C LYS A 156 11.77 -3.10 -8.21
N LEU A 157 11.50 -2.86 -6.94
CA LEU A 157 11.99 -1.68 -6.24
C LEU A 157 13.49 -1.72 -5.97
N SER A 158 14.05 -2.90 -5.74
CA SER A 158 15.49 -3.08 -5.44
C SER A 158 16.42 -2.80 -6.63
N GLN A 159 15.86 -2.59 -7.82
CA GLN A 159 16.65 -2.22 -9.00
C GLN A 159 17.12 -0.76 -8.97
N ASN A 160 16.54 0.08 -8.12
CA ASN A 160 16.98 1.46 -7.95
C ASN A 160 18.26 1.51 -7.10
N PRO A 161 19.39 2.05 -7.62
CA PRO A 161 20.65 2.15 -6.87
C PRO A 161 20.55 3.04 -5.62
N ASN A 162 19.57 3.92 -5.54
CA ASN A 162 19.30 4.72 -4.34
C ASN A 162 18.50 3.98 -3.28
N GLY A 163 18.11 2.71 -3.55
CA GLY A 163 17.28 1.90 -2.68
C GLY A 163 15.78 2.21 -2.83
N PHE A 164 15.00 1.75 -1.85
CA PHE A 164 13.54 1.87 -1.90
C PHE A 164 12.92 2.07 -0.52
N PHE A 165 11.66 2.51 -0.54
CA PHE A 165 10.72 2.42 0.58
C PHE A 165 9.56 1.52 0.15
N LEU A 166 9.23 0.53 0.95
CA LEU A 166 8.11 -0.39 0.72
C LEU A 166 7.30 -0.51 2.00
N MET A 167 6.01 -0.21 1.93
CA MET A 167 5.03 -0.54 2.97
C MET A 167 4.31 -1.83 2.58
N VAL A 168 4.18 -2.75 3.53
CA VAL A 168 3.45 -4.01 3.38
C VAL A 168 2.44 -4.14 4.51
N GLU A 169 1.17 -4.35 4.18
CA GLU A 169 0.09 -4.45 5.15
C GLU A 169 -0.69 -5.76 5.01
N GLY A 170 -0.78 -6.50 6.11
CA GLY A 170 -1.71 -7.62 6.26
C GLY A 170 -3.08 -7.14 6.71
N SER A 171 -3.77 -6.36 5.88
CA SER A 171 -4.98 -5.59 6.22
C SER A 171 -6.14 -6.45 6.76
N LYS A 172 -6.21 -7.69 6.34
CA LYS A 172 -7.30 -8.60 6.72
C LYS A 172 -7.20 -9.12 8.16
N VAL A 173 -6.04 -8.99 8.82
CA VAL A 173 -5.89 -9.36 10.24
C VAL A 173 -6.82 -8.49 11.11
N ASP A 174 -6.79 -7.17 10.91
CA ASP A 174 -7.64 -6.22 11.61
C ASP A 174 -9.13 -6.47 11.30
N TRP A 175 -9.47 -6.68 10.04
CA TRP A 175 -10.86 -6.89 9.63
C TRP A 175 -11.45 -8.18 10.22
N ALA A 176 -10.66 -9.26 10.27
CA ALA A 176 -11.07 -10.51 10.94
C ALA A 176 -11.25 -10.31 12.45
N ALA A 177 -10.36 -9.51 13.08
CA ALA A 177 -10.48 -9.16 14.49
C ALA A 177 -11.75 -8.36 14.76
N HIS A 178 -12.06 -7.36 13.94
CA HIS A 178 -13.32 -6.60 14.02
C HIS A 178 -14.57 -7.47 13.82
N ALA A 179 -14.49 -8.48 12.94
CA ALA A 179 -15.58 -9.45 12.71
C ALA A 179 -15.66 -10.53 13.80
N ASN A 180 -14.74 -10.55 14.78
CA ASN A 180 -14.58 -11.62 15.76
C ASN A 180 -14.41 -13.00 15.11
N ASP A 181 -13.68 -13.04 13.98
CA ASP A 181 -13.33 -14.26 13.26
C ASP A 181 -11.91 -14.74 13.62
N PRO A 182 -11.75 -15.65 14.59
CA PRO A 182 -10.43 -16.12 14.99
C PRO A 182 -9.73 -16.95 13.92
N VAL A 183 -10.47 -17.56 13.00
CA VAL A 183 -9.91 -18.39 11.92
C VAL A 183 -9.32 -17.48 10.84
N GLY A 184 -10.10 -16.51 10.35
CA GLY A 184 -9.63 -15.49 9.41
C GLY A 184 -8.42 -14.74 9.97
N MET A 185 -8.50 -14.29 11.23
CA MET A 185 -7.38 -13.59 11.88
C MET A 185 -6.10 -14.45 11.92
N ALA A 186 -6.20 -15.72 12.29
CA ALA A 186 -5.04 -16.61 12.38
C ALA A 186 -4.43 -16.90 10.99
N THR A 187 -5.27 -17.12 9.98
CA THR A 187 -4.79 -17.44 8.62
C THR A 187 -4.14 -16.22 7.94
N ASP A 188 -4.72 -15.04 8.10
CA ASP A 188 -4.14 -13.81 7.56
C ASP A 188 -2.89 -13.36 8.33
N MET A 189 -2.81 -13.62 9.65
CA MET A 189 -1.58 -13.43 10.42
C MET A 189 -0.46 -14.33 9.92
N LEU A 190 -0.74 -15.59 9.61
CA LEU A 190 0.23 -16.50 9.02
C LEU A 190 0.65 -16.08 7.60
N ALA A 191 -0.26 -15.48 6.82
CA ALA A 191 0.07 -14.92 5.52
C ALA A 191 0.98 -13.68 5.67
N PHE A 192 0.74 -12.85 6.68
CA PHE A 192 1.61 -11.71 7.00
C PHE A 192 2.99 -12.17 7.50
N ASP A 193 3.07 -13.18 8.35
CA ASP A 193 4.34 -13.76 8.81
C ASP A 193 5.20 -14.26 7.62
N ARG A 194 4.59 -14.93 6.63
CA ARG A 194 5.30 -15.33 5.41
C ARG A 194 5.83 -14.12 4.62
N ALA A 195 5.07 -13.05 4.53
CA ALA A 195 5.50 -11.82 3.87
C ALA A 195 6.66 -11.14 4.63
N CYS A 196 6.59 -11.10 5.97
CA CYS A 196 7.70 -10.66 6.82
C CYS A 196 8.95 -11.52 6.59
N GLY A 197 8.78 -12.85 6.47
CA GLY A 197 9.85 -13.78 6.15
C GLY A 197 10.54 -13.43 4.82
N ALA A 198 9.77 -13.12 3.78
CA ALA A 198 10.30 -12.68 2.48
C ALA A 198 11.10 -11.37 2.57
N ALA A 199 10.61 -10.39 3.30
CA ALA A 199 11.32 -9.13 3.52
C ALA A 199 12.62 -9.32 4.31
N LEU A 200 12.59 -10.14 5.37
CA LEU A 200 13.77 -10.45 6.19
C LEU A 200 14.81 -11.27 5.42
N GLU A 201 14.38 -12.18 4.57
CA GLU A 201 15.29 -12.94 3.69
C GLU A 201 16.06 -11.98 2.76
N PHE A 202 15.35 -11.08 2.09
CA PHE A 202 15.97 -10.06 1.24
C PHE A 202 16.93 -9.17 2.05
N ALA A 203 16.50 -8.66 3.21
CA ALA A 203 17.32 -7.79 4.06
C ALA A 203 18.63 -8.46 4.50
N ARG A 204 18.59 -9.74 4.86
CA ARG A 204 19.78 -10.51 5.24
C ARG A 204 20.75 -10.69 4.06
N GLN A 205 20.24 -10.89 2.85
CA GLN A 205 21.07 -11.06 1.65
C GLN A 205 21.64 -9.72 1.19
N ASN A 206 20.84 -8.65 1.26
CA ASN A 206 21.23 -7.32 0.84
C ASN A 206 22.20 -6.63 1.82
N GLY A 207 22.00 -6.82 3.13
CA GLY A 207 22.84 -6.27 4.19
C GLY A 207 22.63 -4.78 4.49
N GLU A 208 21.87 -4.05 3.67
CA GLU A 208 21.65 -2.59 3.77
C GLU A 208 20.16 -2.21 3.93
N THR A 209 19.30 -3.21 4.14
CA THR A 209 17.85 -3.01 4.27
C THR A 209 17.41 -3.17 5.72
N ALA A 210 16.74 -2.16 6.26
CA ALA A 210 16.05 -2.26 7.54
C ALA A 210 14.61 -2.77 7.31
N VAL A 211 14.16 -3.70 8.15
CA VAL A 211 12.77 -4.17 8.21
C VAL A 211 12.19 -3.78 9.57
N VAL A 212 11.08 -3.06 9.55
CA VAL A 212 10.35 -2.66 10.76
C VAL A 212 8.97 -3.31 10.71
N ILE A 213 8.62 -4.05 11.75
CA ILE A 213 7.33 -4.74 11.88
C ILE A 213 6.61 -4.11 13.07
N VAL A 214 5.44 -3.59 12.81
CA VAL A 214 4.63 -2.89 13.83
C VAL A 214 3.18 -3.39 13.75
N PRO A 215 2.46 -3.43 14.88
CA PRO A 215 1.03 -3.62 14.87
C PRO A 215 0.33 -2.33 14.39
N ASP A 216 -0.91 -2.48 13.96
CA ASP A 216 -1.85 -1.37 13.76
C ASP A 216 -2.36 -0.88 15.13
#